data_8d1ee8be0ee5897ec516a17684bdeb71
#
_entry.id   8d1ee8be0ee5897ec516a17684bdeb71
#
_cell.length_a   1.000
_cell.length_b   1.000
_cell.length_c   1.000
_cell.angle_alpha   90.00
_cell.angle_beta   90.00
_cell.angle_gamma   90.00
#
_symmetry.space_group_name_H-M   'P 1'
#
loop_
_entity.id
_entity.type
_entity.pdbx_description
1 polymer ?
#
loop_
_entity_poly.entity_id
_entity_poly.type
_entity_poly.pdbx_seq_one_letter_code
_entity_poly.pdbx_strand_id
1 'polypeptide(L)'
;MDYKIALIPGDGIGPEIVREAKKVLDKVCEKYGHSFSYSEVLLGGASIDVHGVPLTDEAIATAKSSDAVLMGSIGGDAKTSPWYKLEPSKRPEAGLLAIRKALNLFANLRPAYLYNELRKACPLRDEIIGDGFDMIIVRELTGGLYFGERQTIEENGVKKAIDTLSYNENEIRRIAIKAFEIARKRRNKVTSVDKANVLDSSRLWRKVVEEVAKDYPDVTLEHMLVDNCAMQLVRDPKQFDVILTENMFGDILSDEASMVTGSIGMLSSASLNETKFGLYEPSHGSAPDIAGQDKANPIATIVSAAMMLEMSFGLVEEAKAINDAVDKVLDQNYRTTDIMSDGMKKVGCKEMARLIAENI
;
A
#
# COMPACT_ATOMS: atom_id res chain seq x y z
N MET A 1 2.53 -25.55 8.05
CA MET A 1 3.32 -25.16 6.85
C MET A 1 4.40 -24.22 7.32
N ASP A 2 5.57 -24.23 6.63
CA ASP A 2 6.73 -23.42 7.01
C ASP A 2 6.96 -22.36 5.96
N TYR A 3 7.08 -21.09 6.38
CA TYR A 3 7.33 -19.96 5.50
C TYR A 3 8.47 -19.07 6.04
N LYS A 4 9.21 -18.48 5.12
CA LYS A 4 10.29 -17.52 5.40
C LYS A 4 9.81 -16.12 5.05
N ILE A 5 9.85 -15.23 6.01
CA ILE A 5 9.40 -13.84 5.86
C ILE A 5 10.59 -12.90 6.10
N ALA A 6 10.92 -12.07 5.11
CA ALA A 6 11.83 -10.96 5.37
C ALA A 6 11.05 -9.85 6.08
N LEU A 7 11.56 -9.39 7.23
CA LEU A 7 11.01 -8.24 7.93
C LEU A 7 11.85 -7.01 7.64
N ILE A 8 11.22 -5.94 7.24
CA ILE A 8 11.82 -4.63 7.06
C ILE A 8 11.13 -3.65 8.02
N PRO A 9 11.67 -3.46 9.23
CA PRO A 9 11.07 -2.51 10.18
C PRO A 9 10.97 -1.10 9.61
N GLY A 10 12.00 -0.66 8.89
CA GLY A 10 12.06 0.67 8.30
C GLY A 10 12.33 1.78 9.31
N ASP A 11 11.69 2.93 9.13
CA ASP A 11 11.94 4.19 9.81
C ASP A 11 10.74 4.63 10.66
N GLY A 12 10.95 5.56 11.59
CA GLY A 12 9.91 6.20 12.37
C GLY A 12 9.04 5.23 13.17
N ILE A 13 7.72 5.18 12.88
CA ILE A 13 6.79 4.23 13.52
C ILE A 13 6.93 2.80 12.99
N GLY A 14 7.66 2.60 11.88
CA GLY A 14 7.80 1.29 11.22
C GLY A 14 8.21 0.16 12.16
N PRO A 15 9.27 0.30 12.99
CA PRO A 15 9.70 -0.74 13.93
C PRO A 15 8.62 -1.15 14.95
N GLU A 16 7.79 -0.22 15.42
CA GLU A 16 6.74 -0.55 16.37
C GLU A 16 5.56 -1.27 15.70
N ILE A 17 5.09 -0.82 14.55
CA ILE A 17 3.96 -1.46 13.85
C ILE A 17 4.31 -2.85 13.29
N VAL A 18 5.54 -3.05 12.78
CA VAL A 18 6.00 -4.37 12.29
C VAL A 18 6.13 -5.35 13.45
N ARG A 19 6.71 -4.92 14.58
CA ARG A 19 6.79 -5.76 15.77
C ARG A 19 5.41 -6.22 16.26
N GLU A 20 4.44 -5.32 16.25
CA GLU A 20 3.08 -5.65 16.69
C GLU A 20 2.35 -6.56 15.67
N ALA A 21 2.52 -6.33 14.37
CA ALA A 21 2.00 -7.23 13.33
C ALA A 21 2.63 -8.63 13.41
N LYS A 22 3.94 -8.72 13.71
CA LYS A 22 4.60 -10.01 13.94
C LYS A 22 3.95 -10.79 15.07
N LYS A 23 3.58 -10.15 16.20
CA LYS A 23 2.90 -10.84 17.32
C LYS A 23 1.54 -11.42 16.89
N VAL A 24 0.81 -10.71 16.02
CA VAL A 24 -0.45 -11.22 15.45
C VAL A 24 -0.19 -12.44 14.56
N LEU A 25 0.86 -12.39 13.71
CA LEU A 25 1.27 -13.56 12.91
C LEU A 25 1.72 -14.74 13.78
N ASP A 26 2.47 -14.50 14.87
CA ASP A 26 2.89 -15.54 15.82
C ASP A 26 1.66 -16.21 16.47
N LYS A 27 0.59 -15.42 16.76
CA LYS A 27 -0.68 -15.96 17.28
C LYS A 27 -1.42 -16.82 16.26
N VAL A 28 -1.40 -16.43 14.98
CA VAL A 28 -1.93 -17.26 13.88
C VAL A 28 -1.17 -18.59 13.81
N CYS A 29 0.18 -18.55 13.89
CA CYS A 29 0.99 -19.76 13.91
C CYS A 29 0.60 -20.70 15.05
N GLU A 30 0.43 -20.15 16.26
CA GLU A 30 0.01 -20.94 17.43
C GLU A 30 -1.35 -21.61 17.21
N LYS A 31 -2.33 -20.86 16.69
CA LYS A 31 -3.70 -21.36 16.51
C LYS A 31 -3.82 -22.40 15.39
N TYR A 32 -3.16 -22.16 14.25
CA TYR A 32 -3.34 -22.97 13.04
C TYR A 32 -2.21 -23.95 12.76
N GLY A 33 -1.18 -24.00 13.61
CA GLY A 33 -0.09 -24.97 13.48
C GLY A 33 0.87 -24.66 12.34
N HIS A 34 1.13 -23.37 12.07
CA HIS A 34 2.14 -22.93 11.10
C HIS A 34 3.46 -22.59 11.78
N SER A 35 4.54 -22.47 10.98
CA SER A 35 5.86 -22.04 11.44
C SER A 35 6.35 -20.93 10.51
N PHE A 36 6.54 -19.72 11.04
CA PHE A 36 7.12 -18.61 10.30
C PHE A 36 8.52 -18.31 10.83
N SER A 37 9.49 -18.31 9.93
CA SER A 37 10.86 -17.87 10.24
C SER A 37 11.05 -16.45 9.70
N TYR A 38 11.65 -15.59 10.52
CA TYR A 38 11.82 -14.19 10.19
C TYR A 38 13.29 -13.83 10.02
N SER A 39 13.61 -13.12 8.93
CA SER A 39 14.92 -12.52 8.69
C SER A 39 14.76 -11.00 8.62
N GLU A 40 15.32 -10.30 9.60
CA GLU A 40 15.25 -8.82 9.62
C GLU A 40 16.35 -8.23 8.75
N VAL A 41 15.97 -7.24 7.91
CA VAL A 41 16.88 -6.50 7.04
C VAL A 41 16.62 -5.01 7.15
N LEU A 42 17.67 -4.20 6.97
CA LEU A 42 17.57 -2.75 7.04
C LEU A 42 17.28 -2.15 5.66
N LEU A 43 16.43 -1.13 5.64
CA LEU A 43 16.10 -0.34 4.46
C LEU A 43 15.78 1.09 4.90
N GLY A 44 15.99 2.05 4.00
CA GLY A 44 15.67 3.44 4.26
C GLY A 44 16.70 4.15 5.13
N GLY A 45 16.26 5.00 6.02
CA GLY A 45 17.10 5.74 6.95
C GLY A 45 17.88 4.84 7.90
N ALA A 46 17.25 3.78 8.40
CA ALA A 46 17.89 2.79 9.26
C ALA A 46 19.10 2.12 8.56
N SER A 47 19.00 1.85 7.25
CA SER A 47 20.13 1.32 6.47
C SER A 47 21.21 2.39 6.24
N ILE A 48 20.82 3.63 5.98
CA ILE A 48 21.77 4.74 5.80
C ILE A 48 22.61 4.94 7.06
N ASP A 49 21.99 4.90 8.24
CA ASP A 49 22.67 5.12 9.52
C ASP A 49 23.72 4.04 9.83
N VAL A 50 23.49 2.79 9.38
CA VAL A 50 24.39 1.66 9.63
C VAL A 50 25.39 1.43 8.49
N HIS A 51 24.92 1.52 7.24
CA HIS A 51 25.66 1.10 6.05
C HIS A 51 26.06 2.27 5.13
N GLY A 52 25.56 3.49 5.37
CA GLY A 52 25.80 4.66 4.50
C GLY A 52 25.03 4.63 3.18
N VAL A 53 24.19 3.63 2.95
CA VAL A 53 23.33 3.46 1.76
C VAL A 53 21.91 3.07 2.15
N PRO A 54 20.90 3.50 1.38
CA PRO A 54 19.50 3.23 1.75
C PRO A 54 19.06 1.77 1.57
N LEU A 55 19.82 0.96 0.83
CA LEU A 55 19.58 -0.47 0.60
C LEU A 55 20.89 -1.16 0.22
N THR A 56 21.16 -2.30 0.83
CA THR A 56 22.34 -3.15 0.54
C THR A 56 21.98 -4.32 -0.37
N ASP A 57 22.97 -4.86 -1.09
CA ASP A 57 22.78 -6.07 -1.90
C ASP A 57 22.43 -7.29 -1.05
N GLU A 58 22.92 -7.36 0.19
CA GLU A 58 22.60 -8.41 1.15
C GLU A 58 21.11 -8.36 1.55
N ALA A 59 20.58 -7.18 1.79
CA ALA A 59 19.15 -7.00 2.08
C ALA A 59 18.28 -7.45 0.90
N ILE A 60 18.67 -7.12 -0.34
CA ILE A 60 18.00 -7.60 -1.55
C ILE A 60 18.06 -9.13 -1.65
N ALA A 61 19.23 -9.73 -1.39
CA ALA A 61 19.41 -11.19 -1.46
C ALA A 61 18.53 -11.89 -0.41
N THR A 62 18.47 -11.38 0.82
CA THR A 62 17.62 -11.90 1.89
C THR A 62 16.15 -11.81 1.52
N ALA A 63 15.68 -10.65 1.01
CA ALA A 63 14.31 -10.49 0.55
C ALA A 63 13.96 -11.49 -0.58
N LYS A 64 14.83 -11.67 -1.57
CA LYS A 64 14.64 -12.62 -2.68
C LYS A 64 14.60 -14.08 -2.25
N SER A 65 15.29 -14.44 -1.17
CA SER A 65 15.34 -15.82 -0.65
C SER A 65 14.20 -16.15 0.31
N SER A 66 13.36 -15.17 0.63
CA SER A 66 12.16 -15.32 1.46
C SER A 66 10.94 -15.63 0.60
N ASP A 67 9.86 -16.12 1.21
CA ASP A 67 8.58 -16.39 0.54
C ASP A 67 7.73 -15.14 0.38
N ALA A 68 7.93 -14.15 1.26
CA ALA A 68 7.33 -12.82 1.21
C ALA A 68 8.13 -11.81 2.04
N VAL A 69 7.80 -10.53 1.86
CA VAL A 69 8.37 -9.42 2.65
C VAL A 69 7.24 -8.70 3.39
N LEU A 70 7.40 -8.50 4.70
CA LEU A 70 6.56 -7.61 5.51
C LEU A 70 7.38 -6.39 5.89
N MET A 71 6.91 -5.20 5.51
CA MET A 71 7.63 -3.95 5.71
C MET A 71 6.78 -2.96 6.52
N GLY A 72 7.46 -2.15 7.32
CA GLY A 72 6.88 -0.97 7.97
C GLY A 72 6.88 0.25 7.05
N SER A 73 7.37 1.35 7.53
CA SER A 73 7.38 2.63 6.81
C SER A 73 8.80 3.13 6.54
N ILE A 74 8.99 3.85 5.46
CA ILE A 74 10.29 4.38 5.04
C ILE A 74 10.24 5.90 4.96
N GLY A 75 11.36 6.54 5.33
CA GLY A 75 11.53 7.98 5.25
C GLY A 75 11.57 8.69 6.60
N GLY A 76 11.70 10.00 6.57
CA GLY A 76 11.78 10.85 7.75
C GLY A 76 11.17 12.22 7.52
N ASP A 77 11.28 13.12 8.50
CA ASP A 77 10.86 14.50 8.34
C ASP A 77 11.85 15.24 7.41
N ALA A 78 11.34 15.83 6.36
CA ALA A 78 12.15 16.49 5.31
C ALA A 78 12.96 17.70 5.83
N LYS A 79 12.55 18.30 6.97
CA LYS A 79 13.21 19.49 7.55
C LYS A 79 14.27 19.11 8.58
N THR A 80 14.02 18.06 9.36
CA THR A 80 14.83 17.72 10.54
C THR A 80 15.71 16.50 10.35
N SER A 81 15.34 15.56 9.46
CA SER A 81 16.09 14.34 9.25
C SER A 81 17.39 14.61 8.48
N PRO A 82 18.54 14.06 8.92
CA PRO A 82 19.83 14.26 8.27
C PRO A 82 19.90 13.66 6.86
N TRP A 83 19.08 12.64 6.58
CA TRP A 83 19.07 11.93 5.29
C TRP A 83 18.69 12.81 4.11
N TYR A 84 17.89 13.87 4.32
CA TYR A 84 17.49 14.80 3.25
C TYR A 84 18.55 15.82 2.86
N LYS A 85 19.72 15.85 3.57
CA LYS A 85 20.92 16.56 3.15
C LYS A 85 21.74 15.78 2.11
N LEU A 86 21.45 14.48 1.96
CA LEU A 86 22.09 13.62 0.98
C LEU A 86 21.53 13.86 -0.43
N GLU A 87 22.32 13.47 -1.43
CA GLU A 87 21.85 13.42 -2.82
C GLU A 87 20.57 12.57 -2.93
N PRO A 88 19.62 12.93 -3.81
CA PRO A 88 18.35 12.22 -3.94
C PRO A 88 18.47 10.70 -4.11
N SER A 89 19.52 10.23 -4.83
CA SER A 89 19.80 8.80 -5.04
C SER A 89 20.26 8.05 -3.76
N LYS A 90 20.57 8.77 -2.69
CA LYS A 90 21.02 8.21 -1.42
C LYS A 90 20.01 8.39 -0.28
N ARG A 91 18.82 8.94 -0.57
CA ARG A 91 17.76 9.15 0.41
C ARG A 91 16.97 7.87 0.67
N PRO A 92 16.22 7.77 1.77
CA PRO A 92 15.43 6.58 2.10
C PRO A 92 14.50 6.11 0.97
N GLU A 93 13.85 7.03 0.27
CA GLU A 93 12.93 6.76 -0.84
C GLU A 93 13.62 6.06 -2.02
N ALA A 94 14.89 6.36 -2.26
CA ALA A 94 15.66 5.68 -3.30
C ALA A 94 15.83 4.18 -3.00
N GLY A 95 15.98 3.82 -1.71
CA GLY A 95 15.99 2.42 -1.26
C GLY A 95 14.66 1.72 -1.50
N LEU A 96 13.55 2.40 -1.23
CA LEU A 96 12.20 1.87 -1.47
C LEU A 96 11.95 1.60 -2.96
N LEU A 97 12.30 2.53 -3.83
CA LEU A 97 12.18 2.33 -5.28
C LEU A 97 13.10 1.21 -5.77
N ALA A 98 14.32 1.12 -5.23
CA ALA A 98 15.29 0.10 -5.61
C ALA A 98 14.83 -1.31 -5.23
N ILE A 99 14.28 -1.54 -4.03
CA ILE A 99 13.81 -2.86 -3.62
C ILE A 99 12.58 -3.29 -4.44
N ARG A 100 11.63 -2.39 -4.72
CA ARG A 100 10.48 -2.66 -5.59
C ARG A 100 10.92 -3.11 -6.98
N LYS A 101 11.90 -2.44 -7.56
CA LYS A 101 12.51 -2.80 -8.84
C LYS A 101 13.26 -4.14 -8.76
N ALA A 102 14.09 -4.34 -7.74
CA ALA A 102 14.87 -5.56 -7.56
C ALA A 102 14.02 -6.83 -7.40
N LEU A 103 12.82 -6.70 -6.81
CA LEU A 103 11.85 -7.77 -6.61
C LEU A 103 10.79 -7.84 -7.73
N ASN A 104 10.87 -6.97 -8.74
CA ASN A 104 9.92 -6.86 -9.87
C ASN A 104 8.46 -6.69 -9.42
N LEU A 105 8.22 -5.85 -8.41
CA LEU A 105 6.89 -5.63 -7.81
C LEU A 105 6.12 -4.59 -8.63
N PHE A 106 5.44 -5.01 -9.68
CA PHE A 106 4.78 -4.10 -10.61
C PHE A 106 3.33 -3.76 -10.25
N ALA A 107 2.65 -4.61 -9.48
CA ALA A 107 1.24 -4.44 -9.14
C ALA A 107 1.07 -4.07 -7.67
N ASN A 108 0.75 -2.82 -7.38
CA ASN A 108 0.44 -2.38 -6.03
C ASN A 108 -1.07 -2.34 -5.82
N LEU A 109 -1.54 -3.11 -4.85
CA LEU A 109 -2.93 -3.27 -4.49
C LEU A 109 -3.20 -2.50 -3.19
N ARG A 110 -4.10 -1.53 -3.23
CA ARG A 110 -4.50 -0.69 -2.09
C ARG A 110 -6.01 -0.76 -1.90
N PRO A 111 -6.52 -1.68 -1.06
CA PRO A 111 -7.94 -1.73 -0.72
C PRO A 111 -8.34 -0.49 0.07
N ALA A 112 -9.49 0.09 -0.25
CA ALA A 112 -10.12 1.17 0.51
C ALA A 112 -11.53 0.71 0.90
N TYR A 113 -11.64 0.24 2.11
CA TYR A 113 -12.87 -0.29 2.71
C TYR A 113 -13.30 0.58 3.89
N LEU A 114 -14.56 1.00 3.90
CA LEU A 114 -15.12 1.72 5.04
C LEU A 114 -15.70 0.73 6.05
N TYR A 115 -15.01 0.59 7.18
CA TYR A 115 -15.54 -0.16 8.34
C TYR A 115 -16.79 0.53 8.88
N ASN A 116 -17.85 -0.23 9.15
CA ASN A 116 -19.09 0.31 9.71
C ASN A 116 -18.84 1.04 11.05
N GLU A 117 -17.95 0.51 11.85
CA GLU A 117 -17.54 1.04 13.16
C GLU A 117 -16.79 2.37 13.06
N LEU A 118 -16.24 2.67 11.87
CA LEU A 118 -15.48 3.90 11.60
C LEU A 118 -16.27 4.95 10.80
N ARG A 119 -17.57 4.75 10.56
CA ARG A 119 -18.42 5.72 9.83
C ARG A 119 -18.32 7.15 10.39
N LYS A 120 -18.20 7.29 11.72
CA LYS A 120 -18.06 8.59 12.36
C LYS A 120 -16.68 9.25 12.15
N ALA A 121 -15.67 8.48 11.79
CA ALA A 121 -14.34 9.00 11.43
C ALA A 121 -14.26 9.39 9.94
N CYS A 122 -15.17 8.89 9.10
CA CYS A 122 -15.27 9.24 7.70
C CYS A 122 -15.68 10.72 7.55
N PRO A 123 -14.98 11.52 6.73
CA PRO A 123 -15.31 12.94 6.55
C PRO A 123 -16.50 13.18 5.62
N LEU A 124 -17.01 12.14 4.95
CA LEU A 124 -18.13 12.24 4.05
C LEU A 124 -19.46 12.21 4.81
N ARG A 125 -20.48 12.86 4.22
CA ARG A 125 -21.84 12.84 4.77
C ARG A 125 -22.48 11.45 4.61
N ASP A 126 -23.37 11.09 5.52
CA ASP A 126 -24.05 9.78 5.53
C ASP A 126 -24.79 9.46 4.23
N GLU A 127 -25.37 10.48 3.54
CA GLU A 127 -26.05 10.28 2.26
C GLU A 127 -25.08 9.83 1.14
N ILE A 128 -23.81 10.28 1.20
CA ILE A 128 -22.75 9.86 0.28
C ILE A 128 -22.28 8.45 0.62
N ILE A 129 -22.06 8.17 1.89
CA ILE A 129 -21.59 6.89 2.39
C ILE A 129 -22.62 5.77 2.09
N GLY A 130 -23.93 6.03 2.28
CA GLY A 130 -24.97 5.02 2.15
C GLY A 130 -24.70 3.79 3.03
N ASP A 131 -24.68 2.60 2.44
CA ASP A 131 -24.39 1.33 3.13
C ASP A 131 -22.88 1.06 3.28
N GLY A 132 -22.03 2.02 2.93
CA GLY A 132 -20.57 1.88 2.90
C GLY A 132 -20.04 1.72 1.50
N PHE A 133 -18.73 1.60 1.38
CA PHE A 133 -18.06 1.33 0.11
C PHE A 133 -16.85 0.42 0.33
N ASP A 134 -16.54 -0.33 -0.71
CA ASP A 134 -15.40 -1.25 -0.79
C ASP A 134 -14.83 -1.17 -2.19
N MET A 135 -13.65 -0.60 -2.34
CA MET A 135 -12.94 -0.49 -3.62
C MET A 135 -11.48 -0.90 -3.46
N ILE A 136 -10.84 -1.22 -4.57
CA ILE A 136 -9.41 -1.48 -4.60
C ILE A 136 -8.74 -0.69 -5.72
N ILE A 137 -7.65 -0.02 -5.39
CA ILE A 137 -6.82 0.67 -6.37
C ILE A 137 -5.69 -0.27 -6.78
N VAL A 138 -5.63 -0.57 -8.06
CA VAL A 138 -4.60 -1.37 -8.73
C VAL A 138 -3.68 -0.39 -9.45
N ARG A 139 -2.55 -0.08 -8.78
CA ARG A 139 -1.55 0.88 -9.20
C ARG A 139 -0.39 0.16 -9.89
N GLU A 140 -0.04 0.54 -11.12
CA GLU A 140 1.26 0.16 -11.68
C GLU A 140 2.37 0.79 -10.86
N LEU A 141 3.41 0.02 -10.48
CA LEU A 141 4.34 0.45 -9.41
C LEU A 141 5.78 0.64 -9.89
N THR A 142 6.17 0.16 -11.07
CA THR A 142 7.58 0.12 -11.51
C THR A 142 7.86 0.86 -12.80
N GLY A 143 6.88 1.60 -13.31
CA GLY A 143 6.97 2.45 -14.50
C GLY A 143 6.63 3.92 -14.19
N GLY A 144 6.39 4.65 -15.26
CA GLY A 144 5.90 6.02 -15.22
C GLY A 144 6.91 7.06 -14.73
N LEU A 145 6.39 8.13 -14.16
CA LEU A 145 7.18 9.30 -13.78
C LEU A 145 8.25 8.99 -12.71
N TYR A 146 7.97 8.09 -11.78
CA TYR A 146 8.87 7.78 -10.67
C TYR A 146 10.10 6.97 -11.09
N PHE A 147 10.04 6.29 -12.23
CA PHE A 147 11.13 5.48 -12.77
C PHE A 147 11.72 6.02 -14.10
N GLY A 148 11.14 7.10 -14.62
CA GLY A 148 11.61 7.77 -15.82
C GLY A 148 12.93 8.50 -15.64
N GLU A 149 13.51 8.89 -16.76
CA GLU A 149 14.71 9.73 -16.77
C GLU A 149 14.41 11.09 -16.15
N ARG A 150 15.36 11.58 -15.36
CA ARG A 150 15.25 12.87 -14.71
C ARG A 150 16.58 13.61 -14.76
N GLN A 151 16.51 14.91 -14.96
CA GLN A 151 17.69 15.76 -14.99
C GLN A 151 17.35 17.20 -14.61
N THR A 152 18.33 17.88 -14.03
CA THR A 152 18.30 19.33 -13.87
C THR A 152 19.44 19.91 -14.66
N ILE A 153 19.13 20.75 -15.65
CA ILE A 153 20.09 21.40 -16.54
C ILE A 153 20.05 22.90 -16.30
N GLU A 154 21.10 23.60 -16.73
CA GLU A 154 21.16 25.06 -16.72
C GLU A 154 21.26 25.58 -18.16
N GLU A 155 20.29 26.37 -18.59
CA GLU A 155 20.24 27.01 -19.89
C GLU A 155 20.18 28.54 -19.70
N ASN A 156 21.15 29.27 -20.24
CA ASN A 156 21.22 30.73 -20.13
C ASN A 156 21.13 31.27 -18.69
N GLY A 157 21.78 30.58 -17.72
CA GLY A 157 21.75 30.96 -16.31
C GLY A 157 20.43 30.63 -15.58
N VAL A 158 19.49 29.90 -16.23
CA VAL A 158 18.24 29.48 -15.65
C VAL A 158 18.22 27.95 -15.45
N LYS A 159 17.90 27.47 -14.25
CA LYS A 159 17.78 26.05 -13.99
C LYS A 159 16.45 25.53 -14.51
N LYS A 160 16.49 24.37 -15.18
CA LYS A 160 15.32 23.65 -15.72
C LYS A 160 15.38 22.20 -15.24
N ALA A 161 14.35 21.78 -14.51
CA ALA A 161 14.18 20.39 -14.08
C ALA A 161 13.25 19.66 -15.06
N ILE A 162 13.60 18.42 -15.40
CA ILE A 162 12.86 17.57 -16.34
C ILE A 162 12.67 16.21 -15.68
N ASP A 163 11.42 15.73 -15.64
CA ASP A 163 11.05 14.37 -15.28
C ASP A 163 10.26 13.77 -16.46
N THR A 164 10.62 12.55 -16.87
CA THR A 164 10.04 11.89 -18.04
C THR A 164 9.02 10.86 -17.62
N LEU A 165 7.75 11.03 -18.02
CA LEU A 165 6.72 10.03 -17.91
C LEU A 165 6.76 9.12 -19.13
N SER A 166 6.99 7.81 -18.93
CA SER A 166 6.96 6.82 -20.00
C SER A 166 6.33 5.51 -19.56
N TYR A 167 5.57 4.90 -20.48
CA TYR A 167 5.02 3.56 -20.35
C TYR A 167 5.14 2.83 -21.68
N ASN A 168 5.42 1.53 -21.63
CA ASN A 168 5.35 0.65 -22.77
C ASN A 168 4.12 -0.29 -22.69
N GLU A 169 3.76 -0.91 -23.80
CA GLU A 169 2.57 -1.77 -23.87
C GLU A 169 2.62 -2.96 -22.90
N ASN A 170 3.81 -3.52 -22.63
CA ASN A 170 3.94 -4.67 -21.73
C ASN A 170 3.68 -4.29 -20.27
N GLU A 171 4.16 -3.13 -19.83
CA GLU A 171 3.90 -2.59 -18.49
C GLU A 171 2.40 -2.36 -18.27
N ILE A 172 1.74 -1.76 -19.25
CA ILE A 172 0.29 -1.51 -19.19
C ILE A 172 -0.49 -2.83 -19.22
N ARG A 173 -0.12 -3.74 -20.11
CA ARG A 173 -0.83 -5.02 -20.30
C ARG A 173 -0.80 -5.87 -19.03
N ARG A 174 0.38 -6.04 -18.39
CA ARG A 174 0.51 -6.86 -17.19
C ARG A 174 -0.33 -6.35 -16.02
N ILE A 175 -0.38 -5.01 -15.82
CA ILE A 175 -1.19 -4.45 -14.74
C ILE A 175 -2.69 -4.47 -15.07
N ALA A 176 -3.07 -4.28 -16.33
CA ALA A 176 -4.44 -4.41 -16.77
C ALA A 176 -4.97 -5.83 -16.54
N ILE A 177 -4.24 -6.86 -16.96
CA ILE A 177 -4.59 -8.27 -16.69
C ILE A 177 -4.85 -8.47 -15.19
N LYS A 178 -3.95 -8.00 -14.34
CA LYS A 178 -4.11 -8.12 -12.88
C LYS A 178 -5.38 -7.45 -12.37
N ALA A 179 -5.71 -6.25 -12.86
CA ALA A 179 -6.93 -5.55 -12.48
C ALA A 179 -8.21 -6.29 -12.90
N PHE A 180 -8.25 -6.84 -14.12
CA PHE A 180 -9.39 -7.61 -14.58
C PHE A 180 -9.55 -8.95 -13.84
N GLU A 181 -8.45 -9.65 -13.52
CA GLU A 181 -8.48 -10.85 -12.67
C GLU A 181 -9.03 -10.56 -11.26
N ILE A 182 -8.67 -9.41 -10.68
CA ILE A 182 -9.20 -8.96 -9.39
C ILE A 182 -10.69 -8.63 -9.52
N ALA A 183 -11.10 -7.91 -10.55
CA ALA A 183 -12.50 -7.54 -10.76
C ALA A 183 -13.42 -8.77 -10.88
N ARG A 184 -12.99 -9.85 -11.54
CA ARG A 184 -13.73 -11.13 -11.60
C ARG A 184 -14.01 -11.78 -10.25
N LYS A 185 -13.17 -11.49 -9.25
CA LYS A 185 -13.34 -11.97 -7.86
C LYS A 185 -14.15 -11.00 -7.01
N ARG A 186 -14.56 -9.86 -7.59
CA ARG A 186 -15.29 -8.78 -6.92
C ARG A 186 -16.61 -8.51 -7.67
N ARG A 187 -16.91 -7.27 -8.00
CA ARG A 187 -18.18 -6.87 -8.64
C ARG A 187 -18.12 -6.74 -10.17
N ASN A 188 -17.09 -7.31 -10.80
CA ASN A 188 -16.90 -7.36 -12.25
C ASN A 188 -16.85 -5.96 -12.91
N LYS A 189 -16.27 -4.95 -12.26
CA LYS A 189 -16.13 -3.61 -12.81
C LYS A 189 -14.71 -3.10 -12.67
N VAL A 190 -14.12 -2.60 -13.77
CA VAL A 190 -12.85 -1.87 -13.82
C VAL A 190 -13.09 -0.45 -14.28
N THR A 191 -12.67 0.53 -13.48
CA THR A 191 -12.56 1.94 -13.88
C THR A 191 -11.10 2.24 -14.18
N SER A 192 -10.74 2.32 -15.46
CA SER A 192 -9.40 2.69 -15.91
C SER A 192 -9.23 4.20 -15.86
N VAL A 193 -8.29 4.66 -15.04
CA VAL A 193 -8.06 6.09 -14.76
C VAL A 193 -6.78 6.57 -15.44
N ASP A 194 -6.91 7.62 -16.24
CA ASP A 194 -5.85 8.17 -17.09
C ASP A 194 -5.98 9.68 -17.31
N LYS A 195 -5.10 10.26 -18.13
CA LYS A 195 -5.17 11.65 -18.60
C LYS A 195 -5.10 11.72 -20.14
N ALA A 196 -5.85 10.86 -20.81
CA ALA A 196 -5.79 10.65 -22.28
C ALA A 196 -6.17 11.88 -23.11
N ASN A 197 -6.91 12.83 -22.54
CA ASN A 197 -7.20 14.10 -23.21
C ASN A 197 -5.94 14.98 -23.41
N VAL A 198 -4.83 14.70 -22.68
CA VAL A 198 -3.60 15.50 -22.74
C VAL A 198 -2.38 14.65 -23.08
N LEU A 199 -2.17 13.50 -22.41
CA LEU A 199 -0.93 12.73 -22.42
C LEU A 199 -0.93 11.59 -23.44
N ASP A 200 0.17 11.45 -24.20
CA ASP A 200 0.37 10.32 -25.12
C ASP A 200 0.49 8.98 -24.40
N SER A 201 1.18 8.95 -23.26
CA SER A 201 1.27 7.76 -22.40
C SER A 201 -0.11 7.27 -21.95
N SER A 202 -1.02 8.18 -21.60
CA SER A 202 -2.40 7.87 -21.22
C SER A 202 -3.25 7.40 -22.41
N ARG A 203 -3.02 7.91 -23.62
CA ARG A 203 -3.67 7.41 -24.85
C ARG A 203 -3.25 5.99 -25.16
N LEU A 204 -1.96 5.67 -25.03
CA LEU A 204 -1.45 4.31 -25.15
C LEU A 204 -2.03 3.41 -24.05
N TRP A 205 -2.08 3.89 -22.80
CA TRP A 205 -2.69 3.19 -21.67
C TRP A 205 -4.11 2.75 -22.00
N ARG A 206 -4.96 3.68 -22.41
CA ARG A 206 -6.35 3.40 -22.75
C ARG A 206 -6.49 2.35 -23.84
N LYS A 207 -5.73 2.48 -24.94
CA LYS A 207 -5.71 1.54 -26.03
C LYS A 207 -5.37 0.11 -25.58
N VAL A 208 -4.31 -0.05 -24.79
CA VAL A 208 -3.87 -1.37 -24.31
C VAL A 208 -4.88 -1.98 -23.33
N VAL A 209 -5.46 -1.16 -22.44
CA VAL A 209 -6.51 -1.62 -21.52
C VAL A 209 -7.75 -2.08 -22.27
N GLU A 210 -8.16 -1.38 -23.34
CA GLU A 210 -9.27 -1.81 -24.23
C GLU A 210 -8.96 -3.12 -24.97
N GLU A 211 -7.69 -3.33 -25.34
CA GLU A 211 -7.26 -4.62 -25.95
C GLU A 211 -7.39 -5.77 -24.94
N VAL A 212 -6.90 -5.60 -23.71
CA VAL A 212 -6.98 -6.60 -22.65
C VAL A 212 -8.44 -6.89 -22.27
N ALA A 213 -9.30 -5.88 -22.23
CA ALA A 213 -10.72 -6.03 -21.88
C ALA A 213 -11.46 -7.03 -22.78
N LYS A 214 -11.01 -7.25 -24.03
CA LYS A 214 -11.61 -8.22 -24.95
C LYS A 214 -11.53 -9.65 -24.44
N ASP A 215 -10.52 -9.97 -23.62
CA ASP A 215 -10.33 -11.28 -23.00
C ASP A 215 -11.17 -11.45 -21.71
N TYR A 216 -11.84 -10.38 -21.29
CA TYR A 216 -12.64 -10.31 -20.07
C TYR A 216 -14.07 -9.77 -20.34
N PRO A 217 -14.86 -10.43 -21.23
CA PRO A 217 -16.18 -9.92 -21.65
C PRO A 217 -17.22 -9.88 -20.51
N ASP A 218 -16.93 -10.54 -19.39
CA ASP A 218 -17.72 -10.58 -18.18
C ASP A 218 -17.42 -9.41 -17.20
N VAL A 219 -16.42 -8.58 -17.51
CA VAL A 219 -16.02 -7.43 -16.71
C VAL A 219 -16.37 -6.13 -17.43
N THR A 220 -17.10 -5.24 -16.77
CA THR A 220 -17.42 -3.91 -17.30
C THR A 220 -16.18 -3.02 -17.20
N LEU A 221 -15.75 -2.46 -18.33
CA LEU A 221 -14.70 -1.43 -18.40
C LEU A 221 -15.32 -0.05 -18.57
N GLU A 222 -14.92 0.88 -17.71
CA GLU A 222 -15.17 2.30 -17.85
C GLU A 222 -13.84 3.07 -17.86
N HIS A 223 -13.77 4.16 -18.62
CA HIS A 223 -12.64 5.09 -18.58
C HIS A 223 -13.01 6.36 -17.86
N MET A 224 -12.10 6.85 -17.02
CA MET A 224 -12.30 8.11 -16.31
C MET A 224 -11.01 8.94 -16.33
N LEU A 225 -11.13 10.25 -16.53
CA LEU A 225 -9.98 11.15 -16.37
C LEU A 225 -9.64 11.27 -14.89
N VAL A 226 -8.35 11.35 -14.55
CA VAL A 226 -7.86 11.34 -13.17
C VAL A 226 -8.44 12.47 -12.31
N ASP A 227 -8.58 13.65 -12.87
CA ASP A 227 -9.20 14.80 -12.18
C ASP A 227 -10.69 14.56 -11.87
N ASN A 228 -11.41 13.91 -12.77
CA ASN A 228 -12.78 13.48 -12.48
C ASN A 228 -12.84 12.36 -11.45
N CYS A 229 -11.90 11.40 -11.50
CA CYS A 229 -11.82 10.32 -10.51
C CYS A 229 -11.64 10.88 -9.10
N ALA A 230 -10.73 11.83 -8.91
CA ALA A 230 -10.53 12.52 -7.63
C ALA A 230 -11.83 13.16 -7.12
N MET A 231 -12.57 13.87 -7.99
CA MET A 231 -13.87 14.43 -7.60
C MET A 231 -14.90 13.36 -7.25
N GLN A 232 -14.93 12.25 -7.97
CA GLN A 232 -15.91 11.18 -7.78
C GLN A 232 -15.61 10.33 -6.52
N LEU A 233 -14.35 10.17 -6.10
CA LEU A 233 -13.99 9.54 -4.84
C LEU A 233 -14.65 10.23 -3.63
N VAL A 234 -14.78 11.55 -3.67
CA VAL A 234 -15.44 12.33 -2.62
C VAL A 234 -16.97 12.39 -2.83
N ARG A 235 -17.44 12.41 -4.09
CA ARG A 235 -18.85 12.61 -4.42
C ARG A 235 -19.68 11.33 -4.35
N ASP A 236 -19.14 10.22 -4.84
CA ASP A 236 -19.81 8.91 -4.88
C ASP A 236 -18.77 7.78 -4.93
N PRO A 237 -18.10 7.48 -3.82
CA PRO A 237 -17.10 6.40 -3.76
C PRO A 237 -17.67 5.01 -4.04
N LYS A 238 -18.98 4.82 -3.86
CA LYS A 238 -19.68 3.53 -4.03
C LYS A 238 -19.69 3.04 -5.49
N GLN A 239 -19.52 3.95 -6.46
CA GLN A 239 -19.51 3.61 -7.87
C GLN A 239 -18.29 2.77 -8.27
N PHE A 240 -17.20 2.82 -7.48
CA PHE A 240 -15.94 2.15 -7.78
C PHE A 240 -15.90 0.74 -7.22
N ASP A 241 -15.37 -0.20 -8.01
CA ASP A 241 -15.00 -1.55 -7.59
C ASP A 241 -13.47 -1.71 -7.70
N VAL A 242 -12.92 -1.77 -8.91
CA VAL A 242 -11.49 -1.78 -9.17
C VAL A 242 -11.11 -0.52 -9.93
N ILE A 243 -10.22 0.28 -9.37
CA ILE A 243 -9.61 1.44 -10.05
C ILE A 243 -8.24 0.99 -10.56
N LEU A 244 -8.09 0.96 -11.89
CA LEU A 244 -6.82 0.64 -12.56
C LEU A 244 -6.14 1.95 -13.00
N THR A 245 -4.90 2.18 -12.60
CA THR A 245 -4.22 3.42 -12.93
C THR A 245 -2.69 3.30 -12.92
N GLU A 246 -2.02 4.29 -13.51
CA GLU A 246 -0.57 4.44 -13.54
C GLU A 246 -0.01 4.82 -12.16
N ASN A 247 1.33 4.85 -12.05
CA ASN A 247 2.05 4.96 -10.80
C ASN A 247 1.71 6.23 -9.99
N MET A 248 1.90 7.42 -10.57
CA MET A 248 1.70 8.68 -9.87
C MET A 248 0.22 8.93 -9.54
N PHE A 249 -0.68 8.67 -10.49
CA PHE A 249 -2.11 8.84 -10.24
C PHE A 249 -2.61 7.86 -9.18
N GLY A 250 -2.11 6.62 -9.21
CA GLY A 250 -2.45 5.60 -8.21
C GLY A 250 -1.97 5.96 -6.80
N ASP A 251 -0.82 6.62 -6.70
CA ASP A 251 -0.31 7.14 -5.42
C ASP A 251 -1.26 8.17 -4.82
N ILE A 252 -1.59 9.20 -5.61
CA ILE A 252 -2.43 10.32 -5.16
C ILE A 252 -3.86 9.86 -4.84
N LEU A 253 -4.48 9.09 -5.76
CA LEU A 253 -5.87 8.63 -5.59
C LEU A 253 -6.04 7.66 -4.42
N SER A 254 -5.03 6.83 -4.11
CA SER A 254 -5.11 5.92 -2.98
C SER A 254 -4.98 6.64 -1.64
N ASP A 255 -4.19 7.70 -1.56
CA ASP A 255 -4.11 8.53 -0.36
C ASP A 255 -5.42 9.30 -0.14
N GLU A 256 -6.04 9.82 -1.21
CA GLU A 256 -7.37 10.40 -1.14
C GLU A 256 -8.42 9.37 -0.69
N ALA A 257 -8.41 8.17 -1.29
CA ALA A 257 -9.31 7.07 -0.90
C ALA A 257 -9.13 6.67 0.57
N SER A 258 -7.90 6.71 1.11
CA SER A 258 -7.63 6.43 2.51
C SER A 258 -8.31 7.44 3.44
N MET A 259 -8.28 8.70 3.08
CA MET A 259 -8.91 9.76 3.89
C MET A 259 -10.44 9.65 3.89
N VAL A 260 -11.05 9.21 2.78
CA VAL A 260 -12.51 8.97 2.77
C VAL A 260 -12.91 7.72 3.55
N THR A 261 -11.99 6.79 3.87
CA THR A 261 -12.25 5.69 4.82
C THR A 261 -12.08 6.09 6.30
N GLY A 262 -11.56 7.29 6.56
CA GLY A 262 -11.43 7.86 7.90
C GLY A 262 -10.01 7.99 8.42
N SER A 263 -9.05 7.18 7.98
CA SER A 263 -7.64 7.31 8.34
C SER A 263 -6.71 6.53 7.41
N ILE A 264 -5.58 7.12 7.06
CA ILE A 264 -4.49 6.44 6.37
C ILE A 264 -3.90 5.26 7.17
N GLY A 265 -4.05 5.28 8.50
CA GLY A 265 -3.67 4.17 9.39
C GLY A 265 -4.50 2.89 9.21
N MET A 266 -5.54 2.93 8.40
CA MET A 266 -6.38 1.78 8.04
C MET A 266 -6.05 1.21 6.65
N LEU A 267 -5.20 1.88 5.86
CA LEU A 267 -4.93 1.50 4.47
C LEU A 267 -3.77 0.51 4.39
N SER A 268 -4.10 -0.76 4.20
CA SER A 268 -3.16 -1.83 3.88
C SER A 268 -2.72 -1.79 2.42
N SER A 269 -1.61 -2.47 2.10
CA SER A 269 -1.10 -2.52 0.74
C SER A 269 -0.33 -3.82 0.48
N ALA A 270 -0.44 -4.31 -0.74
CA ALA A 270 0.34 -5.42 -1.28
C ALA A 270 0.99 -5.03 -2.59
N SER A 271 2.30 -5.22 -2.70
CA SER A 271 3.05 -5.04 -3.94
C SER A 271 3.46 -6.41 -4.46
N LEU A 272 2.95 -6.81 -5.62
CA LEU A 272 3.06 -8.16 -6.17
C LEU A 272 3.90 -8.18 -7.46
N ASN A 273 4.57 -9.30 -7.68
CA ASN A 273 5.17 -9.62 -8.98
C ASN A 273 4.30 -10.62 -9.78
N GLU A 274 4.86 -11.24 -10.80
CA GLU A 274 4.17 -12.23 -11.64
C GLU A 274 3.91 -13.58 -10.95
N THR A 275 4.60 -13.83 -9.82
CA THR A 275 4.47 -15.06 -9.03
C THR A 275 3.52 -14.83 -7.85
N LYS A 276 3.61 -15.69 -6.83
CA LYS A 276 2.94 -15.47 -5.55
C LYS A 276 3.74 -14.58 -4.58
N PHE A 277 4.97 -14.20 -4.96
CA PHE A 277 5.81 -13.36 -4.10
C PHE A 277 5.28 -11.93 -4.03
N GLY A 278 5.28 -11.36 -2.84
CA GLY A 278 4.85 -9.99 -2.59
C GLY A 278 5.60 -9.31 -1.45
N LEU A 279 5.54 -7.99 -1.46
CA LEU A 279 5.92 -7.11 -0.36
C LEU A 279 4.65 -6.45 0.17
N TYR A 280 4.47 -6.52 1.48
CA TYR A 280 3.27 -6.10 2.19
C TYR A 280 3.63 -5.00 3.18
N GLU A 281 3.00 -3.85 3.05
CA GLU A 281 3.32 -2.64 3.80
C GLU A 281 2.07 -1.79 4.04
N PRO A 282 1.99 -1.01 5.12
CA PRO A 282 0.95 0.02 5.23
C PRO A 282 1.21 1.12 4.19
N SER A 283 0.18 1.79 3.72
CA SER A 283 0.33 2.88 2.76
C SER A 283 0.76 4.22 3.37
N HIS A 284 0.70 4.34 4.71
CA HIS A 284 1.12 5.56 5.41
C HIS A 284 2.64 5.70 5.50
N GLY A 285 3.12 6.91 5.74
CA GLY A 285 4.53 7.22 5.97
C GLY A 285 5.03 6.86 7.37
N SER A 286 6.25 7.29 7.66
CA SER A 286 7.00 6.93 8.88
C SER A 286 6.59 7.71 10.14
N ALA A 287 5.80 8.80 10.03
CA ALA A 287 5.29 9.61 11.13
C ALA A 287 6.32 9.78 12.28
N PRO A 288 7.50 10.38 12.02
CA PRO A 288 8.60 10.45 12.98
C PRO A 288 8.26 11.26 14.24
N ASP A 289 7.27 12.12 14.17
CA ASP A 289 6.76 12.94 15.28
C ASP A 289 6.07 12.14 16.38
N ILE A 290 5.53 10.96 16.06
CA ILE A 290 4.87 10.07 17.04
C ILE A 290 5.64 8.77 17.29
N ALA A 291 6.78 8.56 16.63
CA ALA A 291 7.58 7.36 16.74
C ALA A 291 8.01 7.08 18.20
N GLY A 292 7.88 5.83 18.65
CA GLY A 292 8.23 5.38 20.00
C GLY A 292 7.27 5.83 21.10
N GLN A 293 6.15 6.50 20.77
CA GLN A 293 5.20 7.02 21.75
C GLN A 293 3.97 6.10 21.96
N ASP A 294 3.96 4.92 21.37
CA ASP A 294 2.83 3.98 21.43
C ASP A 294 1.48 4.59 20.95
N LYS A 295 1.57 5.49 19.96
CA LYS A 295 0.40 6.20 19.39
C LYS A 295 0.01 5.72 18.01
N ALA A 296 0.94 5.06 17.30
CA ALA A 296 0.72 4.59 15.94
C ALA A 296 -0.44 3.59 15.87
N ASN A 297 -1.17 3.62 14.77
CA ASN A 297 -2.19 2.61 14.46
C ASN A 297 -1.53 1.41 13.76
N PRO A 298 -1.52 0.20 14.34
CA PRO A 298 -0.89 -0.96 13.72
C PRO A 298 -1.81 -1.69 12.72
N ILE A 299 -3.08 -1.29 12.58
CA ILE A 299 -4.10 -2.06 11.84
C ILE A 299 -3.72 -2.19 10.37
N ALA A 300 -3.26 -1.12 9.72
CA ALA A 300 -2.84 -1.18 8.32
C ALA A 300 -1.74 -2.23 8.08
N THR A 301 -0.74 -2.33 8.97
CA THR A 301 0.33 -3.33 8.88
C THR A 301 -0.18 -4.73 9.18
N ILE A 302 -1.07 -4.89 10.16
CA ILE A 302 -1.71 -6.16 10.51
C ILE A 302 -2.57 -6.68 9.35
N VAL A 303 -3.37 -5.82 8.73
CA VAL A 303 -4.18 -6.18 7.56
C VAL A 303 -3.29 -6.44 6.33
N SER A 304 -2.16 -5.70 6.17
CA SER A 304 -1.17 -6.04 5.14
C SER A 304 -0.56 -7.42 5.36
N ALA A 305 -0.32 -7.81 6.61
CA ALA A 305 0.11 -9.18 6.93
C ALA A 305 -0.99 -10.23 6.63
N ALA A 306 -2.28 -9.91 6.83
CA ALA A 306 -3.38 -10.77 6.38
C ALA A 306 -3.39 -10.93 4.85
N MET A 307 -3.18 -9.84 4.09
CA MET A 307 -3.02 -9.92 2.64
C MET A 307 -1.84 -10.82 2.23
N MET A 308 -0.73 -10.81 2.98
CA MET A 308 0.41 -11.71 2.76
C MET A 308 0.00 -13.17 2.93
N LEU A 309 -0.74 -13.50 3.99
CA LEU A 309 -1.22 -14.86 4.24
C LEU A 309 -2.11 -15.34 3.08
N GLU A 310 -3.02 -14.51 2.61
CA GLU A 310 -3.93 -14.85 1.51
C GLU A 310 -3.21 -14.94 0.17
N MET A 311 -2.49 -13.88 -0.23
CA MET A 311 -2.00 -13.74 -1.61
C MET A 311 -0.71 -14.51 -1.86
N SER A 312 0.26 -14.50 -0.93
CA SER A 312 1.50 -15.22 -1.09
C SER A 312 1.42 -16.67 -0.63
N PHE A 313 0.76 -16.93 0.49
CA PHE A 313 0.76 -18.24 1.13
C PHE A 313 -0.49 -19.08 0.85
N GLY A 314 -1.58 -18.46 0.36
CA GLY A 314 -2.85 -19.14 0.12
C GLY A 314 -3.60 -19.53 1.40
N LEU A 315 -3.25 -18.90 2.53
CA LEU A 315 -3.82 -19.11 3.85
C LEU A 315 -5.04 -18.20 4.06
N VAL A 316 -6.14 -18.51 3.37
CA VAL A 316 -7.34 -17.67 3.30
C VAL A 316 -8.09 -17.62 4.64
N GLU A 317 -8.16 -18.75 5.34
CA GLU A 317 -8.87 -18.82 6.63
C GLU A 317 -8.13 -18.04 7.72
N GLU A 318 -6.81 -18.09 7.71
CA GLU A 318 -5.93 -17.36 8.62
C GLU A 318 -6.00 -15.85 8.37
N ALA A 319 -5.99 -15.46 7.10
CA ALA A 319 -6.18 -14.06 6.70
C ALA A 319 -7.54 -13.53 7.15
N LYS A 320 -8.59 -14.33 6.93
CA LYS A 320 -9.95 -14.00 7.40
C LYS A 320 -10.02 -13.87 8.91
N ALA A 321 -9.35 -14.74 9.66
CA ALA A 321 -9.34 -14.68 11.13
C ALA A 321 -8.73 -13.38 11.65
N ILE A 322 -7.67 -12.86 10.99
CA ILE A 322 -7.09 -11.55 11.33
C ILE A 322 -8.10 -10.42 11.05
N ASN A 323 -8.74 -10.42 9.87
CA ASN A 323 -9.70 -9.38 9.51
C ASN A 323 -10.92 -9.40 10.45
N ASP A 324 -11.47 -10.58 10.74
CA ASP A 324 -12.58 -10.75 11.70
C ASP A 324 -12.18 -10.28 13.12
N ALA A 325 -10.91 -10.47 13.51
CA ALA A 325 -10.41 -10.00 14.80
C ALA A 325 -10.30 -8.47 14.85
N VAL A 326 -9.90 -7.83 13.76
CA VAL A 326 -9.90 -6.36 13.64
C VAL A 326 -11.33 -5.82 13.78
N ASP A 327 -12.29 -6.38 13.05
CA ASP A 327 -13.70 -5.99 13.13
C ASP A 327 -14.22 -6.10 14.57
N LYS A 328 -13.98 -7.23 15.26
CA LYS A 328 -14.40 -7.44 16.65
C LYS A 328 -13.82 -6.41 17.62
N VAL A 329 -12.55 -6.04 17.45
CA VAL A 329 -11.90 -5.03 18.31
C VAL A 329 -12.53 -3.65 18.08
N LEU A 330 -12.83 -3.32 16.82
CA LEU A 330 -13.53 -2.09 16.48
C LEU A 330 -14.96 -2.08 17.03
N ASP A 331 -15.70 -3.19 16.96
CA ASP A 331 -17.03 -3.38 17.56
C ASP A 331 -17.04 -3.22 19.09
N GLN A 332 -15.95 -3.62 19.76
CA GLN A 332 -15.74 -3.42 21.19
C GLN A 332 -15.42 -1.96 21.56
N ASN A 333 -15.46 -1.06 20.59
CA ASN A 333 -15.23 0.38 20.70
C ASN A 333 -13.78 0.77 21.02
N TYR A 334 -12.78 -0.06 20.76
CA TYR A 334 -11.38 0.32 20.89
C TYR A 334 -10.89 1.11 19.67
N ARG A 335 -10.15 2.19 19.91
CA ARG A 335 -9.65 3.08 18.86
C ARG A 335 -8.23 3.55 19.17
N THR A 336 -7.40 3.65 18.16
CA THR A 336 -6.16 4.42 18.20
C THR A 336 -6.46 5.92 18.03
N THR A 337 -5.46 6.76 18.22
CA THR A 337 -5.65 8.22 18.24
C THR A 337 -6.21 8.79 16.93
N ASP A 338 -5.78 8.23 15.79
CA ASP A 338 -6.14 8.67 14.43
C ASP A 338 -7.60 8.37 14.04
N ILE A 339 -8.18 7.31 14.59
CA ILE A 339 -9.57 6.88 14.33
C ILE A 339 -10.49 7.12 15.54
N MET A 340 -10.07 7.98 16.46
CA MET A 340 -10.82 8.24 17.69
C MET A 340 -12.10 9.02 17.41
N SER A 341 -13.17 8.66 18.12
CA SER A 341 -14.44 9.40 18.15
C SER A 341 -15.07 9.37 19.54
N ASP A 342 -16.07 10.21 19.78
CA ASP A 342 -16.73 10.33 21.08
C ASP A 342 -17.34 8.98 21.56
N GLY A 343 -17.09 8.67 22.83
CA GLY A 343 -17.59 7.45 23.46
C GLY A 343 -16.74 6.20 23.23
N MET A 344 -15.66 6.29 22.46
CA MET A 344 -14.75 5.19 22.21
C MET A 344 -13.65 5.05 23.26
N LYS A 345 -13.05 3.86 23.35
CA LYS A 345 -11.97 3.52 24.29
C LYS A 345 -10.63 3.74 23.58
N LYS A 346 -9.86 4.73 24.01
CA LYS A 346 -8.55 5.00 23.43
C LYS A 346 -7.51 3.97 23.87
N VAL A 347 -6.77 3.43 22.91
CA VAL A 347 -5.64 2.51 23.14
C VAL A 347 -4.42 2.92 22.33
N GLY A 348 -3.23 2.43 22.73
CA GLY A 348 -1.99 2.57 21.98
C GLY A 348 -1.76 1.46 20.97
N CYS A 349 -0.64 1.54 20.26
CA CYS A 349 -0.23 0.57 19.24
C CYS A 349 -0.15 -0.86 19.80
N LYS A 350 0.53 -1.03 20.92
CA LYS A 350 0.72 -2.35 21.57
C LYS A 350 -0.60 -2.97 22.02
N GLU A 351 -1.44 -2.17 22.66
CA GLU A 351 -2.72 -2.64 23.19
C GLU A 351 -3.69 -2.99 22.07
N MET A 352 -3.73 -2.20 20.99
CA MET A 352 -4.54 -2.52 19.82
C MET A 352 -4.15 -3.88 19.23
N ALA A 353 -2.86 -4.12 19.02
CA ALA A 353 -2.37 -5.39 18.47
C ALA A 353 -2.62 -6.58 19.42
N ARG A 354 -2.48 -6.38 20.74
CA ARG A 354 -2.79 -7.40 21.75
C ARG A 354 -4.26 -7.80 21.68
N LEU A 355 -5.16 -6.83 21.65
CA LEU A 355 -6.59 -7.06 21.53
C LEU A 355 -6.94 -7.82 20.25
N ILE A 356 -6.32 -7.47 19.09
CA ILE A 356 -6.51 -8.19 17.84
C ILE A 356 -6.04 -9.64 17.98
N ALA A 357 -4.84 -9.86 18.51
CA ALA A 357 -4.29 -11.20 18.69
C ALA A 357 -5.15 -12.09 19.62
N GLU A 358 -5.76 -11.53 20.66
CA GLU A 358 -6.66 -12.25 21.57
C GLU A 358 -8.01 -12.60 20.94
N ASN A 359 -8.41 -11.94 19.87
CA ASN A 359 -9.64 -12.21 19.14
C ASN A 359 -9.46 -13.15 17.94
N ILE A 360 -8.21 -13.55 17.61
CA ILE A 360 -7.91 -14.60 16.66
C ILE A 360 -8.19 -15.96 17.30
#